data_74ee01b285faaa5db0e4dc2ede7aef86
#
_entry.id   74ee01b285faaa5db0e4dc2ede7aef86
#
_cell.length_a   1.000
_cell.length_b   1.000
_cell.length_c   1.000
_cell.angle_alpha   90.00
_cell.angle_beta   90.00
_cell.angle_gamma   90.00
#
_symmetry.space_group_name_H-M   'P 1'
#
loop_
_entity.id
_entity.type
_entity.pdbx_description
1 polymer ?
#
loop_
_entity_poly.entity_id
_entity_poly.type
_entity_poly.pdbx_seq_one_letter_code
_entity_poly.pdbx_strand_id
1 'polypeptide(L)'
;MKNKQIICEENFFHDLFMDYYPSLLSFACYYVEEEVVAEDLVQDVFVKMWEQRGRWKAVENFSAYVYQMVRFRCFNYLRGEKLREEMMRSYREEKVDVMEANRYMEEEIFRLVNQAMEALPPTYRQVITMSMEGYRVKE
;
A
#
# COMPACT_ATOMS: atom_id res chain seq x y z
N MET A 1 -16.31 15.86 27.73
CA MET A 1 -16.48 16.09 26.29
C MET A 1 -15.34 15.55 25.43
N LYS A 2 -14.09 15.68 25.87
CA LYS A 2 -12.95 15.11 25.10
C LYS A 2 -13.00 13.57 24.98
N ASN A 3 -13.53 12.86 25.97
CA ASN A 3 -13.58 11.39 25.96
C ASN A 3 -14.52 10.81 24.93
N LYS A 4 -15.67 11.45 24.67
CA LYS A 4 -16.62 10.98 23.64
C LYS A 4 -16.09 11.13 22.22
N GLN A 5 -15.37 12.21 21.96
CA GLN A 5 -14.77 12.46 20.66
C GLN A 5 -13.63 11.48 20.37
N ILE A 6 -12.80 11.19 21.38
CA ILE A 6 -11.72 10.21 21.27
C ILE A 6 -12.29 8.81 21.04
N ILE A 7 -13.33 8.41 21.77
CA ILE A 7 -13.98 7.10 21.60
C ILE A 7 -14.59 6.97 20.20
N CYS A 8 -15.24 8.02 19.68
CA CYS A 8 -15.75 8.02 18.31
C CYS A 8 -14.65 7.90 17.26
N GLU A 9 -13.52 8.58 17.49
CA GLU A 9 -12.36 8.49 16.60
C GLU A 9 -11.72 7.11 16.64
N GLU A 10 -11.60 6.51 17.81
CA GLU A 10 -11.09 5.14 17.98
C GLU A 10 -11.99 4.11 17.28
N ASN A 11 -13.29 4.20 17.45
CA ASN A 11 -14.25 3.31 16.79
C ASN A 11 -14.21 3.47 15.27
N PHE A 12 -14.16 4.69 14.78
CA PHE A 12 -14.05 4.98 13.36
C PHE A 12 -12.76 4.43 12.78
N PHE A 13 -11.64 4.62 13.47
CA PHE A 13 -10.35 4.10 13.07
C PHE A 13 -10.32 2.57 13.10
N HIS A 14 -10.91 1.94 14.11
CA HIS A 14 -11.03 0.50 14.21
C HIS A 14 -11.83 -0.08 13.03
N ASP A 15 -12.93 0.55 12.66
CA ASP A 15 -13.74 0.14 11.51
C ASP A 15 -12.95 0.26 10.19
N LEU A 16 -12.20 1.33 10.02
CA LEU A 16 -11.30 1.50 8.88
C LEU A 16 -10.23 0.40 8.85
N PHE A 17 -9.63 0.11 9.99
CA PHE A 17 -8.64 -0.95 10.10
C PHE A 17 -9.23 -2.30 9.67
N MET A 18 -10.39 -2.66 10.22
CA MET A 18 -11.05 -3.94 9.91
C MET A 18 -11.47 -4.02 8.44
N ASP A 19 -11.92 -2.92 7.86
CA ASP A 19 -12.38 -2.89 6.48
C ASP A 19 -11.22 -2.97 5.47
N TYR A 20 -10.11 -2.29 5.74
CA TYR A 20 -9.01 -2.16 4.79
C TYR A 20 -7.87 -3.15 5.01
N TYR A 21 -7.68 -3.62 6.23
CA TYR A 21 -6.51 -4.43 6.58
C TYR A 21 -6.31 -5.66 5.70
N PRO A 22 -7.32 -6.51 5.44
CA PRO A 22 -7.14 -7.68 4.59
C PRO A 22 -6.71 -7.35 3.18
N SER A 23 -7.31 -6.31 2.59
CA SER A 23 -6.99 -5.86 1.23
C SER A 23 -5.59 -5.24 1.15
N LEU A 24 -5.23 -4.44 2.15
CA LEU A 24 -3.91 -3.82 2.22
C LEU A 24 -2.82 -4.86 2.48
N LEU A 25 -3.10 -5.87 3.29
CA LEU A 25 -2.17 -6.97 3.51
C LEU A 25 -1.90 -7.74 2.21
N SER A 26 -2.94 -8.09 1.47
CA SER A 26 -2.80 -8.73 0.15
C SER A 26 -2.00 -7.86 -0.80
N PHE A 27 -2.25 -6.56 -0.80
CA PHE A 27 -1.52 -5.59 -1.60
C PHE A 27 -0.04 -5.51 -1.22
N ALA A 28 0.27 -5.47 0.09
CA ALA A 28 1.64 -5.47 0.58
C ALA A 28 2.37 -6.77 0.25
N CYS A 29 1.70 -7.92 0.35
CA CYS A 29 2.24 -9.23 -0.01
C CYS A 29 2.61 -9.34 -1.48
N TYR A 30 2.01 -8.51 -2.33
CA TYR A 30 2.40 -8.41 -3.73
C TYR A 30 3.81 -7.85 -3.91
N TYR A 31 4.23 -6.92 -3.06
CA TYR A 31 5.56 -6.32 -3.10
C TYR A 31 6.58 -7.06 -2.26
N VAL A 32 6.15 -7.62 -1.14
CA VAL A 32 7.01 -8.27 -0.13
C VAL A 32 6.59 -9.72 0.02
N GLU A 33 7.51 -10.64 -0.22
CA GLU A 33 7.20 -12.07 -0.22
C GLU A 33 6.83 -12.61 1.16
N GLU A 34 7.46 -12.11 2.21
CA GLU A 34 7.24 -12.55 3.59
C GLU A 34 5.99 -11.90 4.19
N GLU A 35 5.00 -12.71 4.50
CA GLU A 35 3.74 -12.25 5.09
C GLU A 35 3.93 -11.49 6.40
N VAL A 36 4.84 -11.95 7.26
CA VAL A 36 5.14 -11.30 8.55
C VAL A 36 5.65 -9.87 8.33
N VAL A 37 6.49 -9.68 7.32
CA VAL A 37 7.01 -8.36 6.96
C VAL A 37 5.88 -7.48 6.40
N ALA A 38 5.05 -8.03 5.55
CA ALA A 38 3.90 -7.32 5.00
C ALA A 38 2.94 -6.85 6.12
N GLU A 39 2.65 -7.71 7.09
CA GLU A 39 1.85 -7.36 8.25
C GLU A 39 2.44 -6.19 9.03
N ASP A 40 3.75 -6.23 9.31
CA ASP A 40 4.44 -5.15 10.02
C ASP A 40 4.37 -3.82 9.25
N LEU A 41 4.55 -3.86 7.94
CA LEU A 41 4.49 -2.67 7.10
C LEU A 41 3.10 -2.04 7.08
N VAL A 42 2.06 -2.86 6.96
CA VAL A 42 0.68 -2.38 6.98
C VAL A 42 0.31 -1.82 8.35
N GLN A 43 0.70 -2.50 9.42
CA GLN A 43 0.48 -2.02 10.78
C GLN A 43 1.17 -0.67 11.03
N ASP A 44 2.41 -0.51 10.56
CA ASP A 44 3.13 0.77 10.65
C ASP A 44 2.38 1.91 9.95
N VAL A 45 1.76 1.64 8.81
CA VAL A 45 0.94 2.63 8.09
C VAL A 45 -0.24 3.05 8.96
N PHE A 46 -0.95 2.11 9.56
CA PHE A 46 -2.09 2.42 10.44
C PHE A 46 -1.67 3.18 11.69
N VAL A 47 -0.51 2.86 12.29
CA VAL A 47 0.03 3.61 13.42
C VAL A 47 0.30 5.06 13.02
N LYS A 48 0.93 5.29 11.90
CA LYS A 48 1.18 6.66 11.38
C LYS A 48 -0.11 7.40 11.08
N MET A 49 -1.10 6.72 10.51
CA MET A 49 -2.42 7.32 10.28
C MET A 49 -3.08 7.73 11.60
N TRP A 50 -2.99 6.91 12.62
CA TRP A 50 -3.50 7.25 13.95
C TRP A 50 -2.79 8.47 14.54
N GLU A 51 -1.47 8.51 14.45
CA GLU A 51 -0.67 9.65 14.91
C GLU A 51 -1.02 10.95 14.18
N GLN A 52 -1.36 10.85 12.90
CA GLN A 52 -1.70 11.98 12.01
C GLN A 52 -3.19 12.06 11.71
N ARG A 53 -4.03 11.60 12.62
CA ARG A 53 -5.48 11.47 12.40
C ARG A 53 -6.21 12.76 12.01
N GLY A 54 -5.64 13.91 12.31
CA GLY A 54 -6.19 15.19 11.88
C GLY A 54 -5.95 15.53 10.42
N ARG A 55 -4.95 14.93 9.78
CA ARG A 55 -4.55 15.23 8.39
C ARG A 55 -5.30 14.43 7.35
N TRP A 56 -5.46 13.13 7.57
CA TRP A 56 -6.07 12.26 6.57
C TRP A 56 -7.59 12.43 6.44
N LYS A 57 -8.25 13.04 7.42
CA LYS A 57 -9.67 13.38 7.35
C LYS A 57 -9.99 14.40 6.24
N ALA A 58 -9.00 15.21 5.86
CA ALA A 58 -9.13 16.19 4.78
C ALA A 58 -8.85 15.62 3.39
N VAL A 59 -8.48 14.34 3.28
CA VAL A 59 -8.16 13.70 2.02
C VAL A 59 -9.45 13.27 1.32
N GLU A 60 -9.66 13.71 0.08
CA GLU A 60 -10.87 13.41 -0.70
C GLU A 60 -11.00 11.92 -1.01
N ASN A 61 -9.89 11.27 -1.34
CA ASN A 61 -9.88 9.85 -1.68
C ASN A 61 -9.01 9.09 -0.66
N PHE A 62 -9.65 8.64 0.41
CA PHE A 62 -9.00 7.90 1.48
C PHE A 62 -8.40 6.57 1.00
N SER A 63 -9.12 5.83 0.17
CA SER A 63 -8.66 4.54 -0.35
C SER A 63 -7.36 4.68 -1.13
N ALA A 64 -7.30 5.60 -2.07
CA ALA A 64 -6.09 5.87 -2.83
C ALA A 64 -4.93 6.31 -1.92
N TYR A 65 -5.23 7.13 -0.93
CA TYR A 65 -4.24 7.62 0.03
C TYR A 65 -3.60 6.49 0.83
N VAL A 66 -4.41 5.59 1.40
CA VAL A 66 -3.91 4.50 2.24
C VAL A 66 -3.14 3.46 1.42
N TYR A 67 -3.61 3.13 0.22
CA TYR A 67 -2.87 2.24 -0.69
C TYR A 67 -1.53 2.83 -1.10
N GLN A 68 -1.49 4.12 -1.36
CA GLN A 68 -0.25 4.81 -1.69
C GLN A 68 0.74 4.83 -0.51
N MET A 69 0.25 5.02 0.71
CA MET A 69 1.09 4.94 1.91
C MET A 69 1.71 3.56 2.08
N VAL A 70 0.92 2.49 1.90
CA VAL A 70 1.42 1.11 1.95
C VAL A 70 2.45 0.86 0.86
N ARG A 71 2.18 1.31 -0.35
CA ARG A 71 3.12 1.19 -1.46
C ARG A 71 4.46 1.87 -1.16
N PHE A 72 4.45 3.10 -0.68
CA PHE A 72 5.67 3.81 -0.28
C PHE A 72 6.42 3.08 0.82
N ARG A 73 5.70 2.53 1.78
CA ARG A 73 6.31 1.79 2.88
C ARG A 73 7.00 0.52 2.38
N CYS A 74 6.36 -0.19 1.47
CA CYS A 74 6.93 -1.37 0.83
C CYS A 74 8.20 -1.01 0.02
N PHE A 75 8.17 0.06 -0.74
CA PHE A 75 9.33 0.52 -1.49
C PHE A 75 10.51 0.92 -0.59
N ASN A 76 10.23 1.61 0.50
CA ASN A 76 11.27 1.98 1.46
C ASN A 76 11.89 0.75 2.10
N TYR A 77 11.07 -0.25 2.44
CA TYR A 77 11.56 -1.52 2.96
C TYR A 77 12.46 -2.24 1.94
N LEU A 78 11.99 -2.39 0.71
CA LEU A 78 12.75 -3.05 -0.35
C LEU A 78 14.06 -2.32 -0.66
N ARG A 79 14.03 -1.00 -0.64
CA ARG A 79 15.22 -0.17 -0.81
C ARG A 79 16.22 -0.40 0.33
N GLY A 80 15.74 -0.49 1.56
CA GLY A 80 16.56 -0.79 2.74
C GLY A 80 17.21 -2.17 2.67
N GLU A 81 16.45 -3.19 2.26
CA GLU A 81 16.97 -4.54 2.08
C GLU A 81 18.04 -4.61 0.97
N LYS A 82 17.82 -3.88 -0.12
CA LYS A 82 18.82 -3.75 -1.18
C LYS A 82 20.12 -3.13 -0.71
N LEU A 83 20.03 -2.05 0.05
CA LEU A 83 21.21 -1.40 0.62
C LEU A 83 21.99 -2.36 1.53
N ARG A 84 21.29 -3.18 2.31
CA ARG A 84 21.93 -4.21 3.12
C ARG A 84 22.63 -5.26 2.27
N GLU A 85 21.99 -5.75 1.21
CA GLU A 85 22.57 -6.69 0.27
C GLU A 85 23.76 -6.10 -0.45
N GLU A 86 23.69 -4.85 -0.88
CA GLU A 86 24.79 -4.13 -1.52
C GLU A 86 25.97 -3.92 -0.56
N MET A 87 25.69 -3.58 0.71
CA MET A 87 26.72 -3.50 1.74
C MET A 87 27.40 -4.84 1.98
N MET A 88 26.65 -5.94 1.95
CA MET A 88 27.19 -7.29 2.04
C MET A 88 27.94 -7.70 0.76
N ARG A 89 27.49 -7.22 -0.39
CA ARG A 89 28.10 -7.48 -1.71
C ARG A 89 29.24 -6.55 -2.05
N SER A 90 29.42 -5.43 -1.37
CA SER A 90 30.57 -4.54 -1.60
C SER A 90 31.89 -5.23 -1.32
N TYR A 91 31.87 -6.39 -0.68
CA TYR A 91 33.00 -7.33 -0.61
C TYR A 91 33.13 -8.25 -1.83
N ARG A 92 32.16 -8.23 -2.76
CA ARG A 92 32.19 -9.00 -4.02
C ARG A 92 31.85 -8.09 -5.18
N GLU A 93 32.81 -7.91 -6.09
CA GLU A 93 32.85 -6.96 -7.20
C GLU A 93 31.81 -7.13 -8.32
N GLU A 94 30.55 -7.40 -8.06
CA GLU A 94 29.53 -7.40 -9.12
C GLU A 94 28.41 -6.43 -8.80
N LYS A 95 28.57 -5.20 -9.28
CA LYS A 95 27.49 -4.23 -9.38
C LYS A 95 26.54 -4.60 -10.53
N VAL A 96 25.64 -5.53 -10.30
CA VAL A 96 24.45 -5.60 -11.15
C VAL A 96 23.50 -4.50 -10.66
N ASP A 97 23.09 -3.66 -11.60
CA ASP A 97 22.21 -2.54 -11.34
C ASP A 97 20.76 -3.04 -11.07
N VAL A 98 20.61 -3.68 -9.90
CA VAL A 98 19.36 -4.31 -9.47
C VAL A 98 18.28 -3.24 -9.23
N MET A 99 18.69 -1.98 -8.97
CA MET A 99 17.74 -0.86 -8.83
C MET A 99 17.04 -0.53 -10.14
N GLU A 100 17.76 -0.51 -11.26
CA GLU A 100 17.14 -0.32 -12.58
C GLU A 100 16.24 -1.50 -12.95
N ALA A 101 16.69 -2.73 -12.70
CA ALA A 101 15.89 -3.93 -13.00
C ALA A 101 14.56 -3.94 -12.24
N ASN A 102 14.55 -3.57 -10.96
CA ASN A 102 13.31 -3.50 -10.17
C ASN A 102 12.41 -2.34 -10.61
N ARG A 103 13.00 -1.21 -10.98
CA ARG A 103 12.26 -0.08 -11.53
C ARG A 103 11.60 -0.46 -12.85
N TYR A 104 12.32 -1.16 -13.72
CA TYR A 104 11.77 -1.72 -14.95
C TYR A 104 10.65 -2.71 -14.68
N MET A 105 10.78 -3.60 -13.72
CA MET A 105 9.73 -4.54 -13.36
C MET A 105 8.48 -3.84 -12.86
N GLU A 106 8.64 -2.81 -12.03
CA GLU A 106 7.50 -2.03 -11.52
C GLU A 106 6.77 -1.27 -12.63
N GLU A 107 7.53 -0.62 -13.50
CA GLU A 107 6.97 0.08 -14.66
C GLU A 107 6.26 -0.88 -15.60
N GLU A 108 6.85 -2.06 -15.83
CA GLU A 108 6.27 -3.10 -16.66
C GLU A 108 4.99 -3.66 -16.07
N ILE A 109 4.95 -3.95 -14.77
CA ILE A 109 3.75 -4.42 -14.07
C ILE A 109 2.67 -3.35 -14.12
N PHE A 110 3.01 -2.10 -13.85
CA PHE A 110 2.07 -0.98 -13.92
C PHE A 110 1.49 -0.83 -15.31
N ARG A 111 2.33 -0.95 -16.34
CA ARG A 111 1.91 -0.91 -17.74
C ARG A 111 0.97 -2.07 -18.07
N LEU A 112 1.30 -3.28 -17.63
CA LEU A 112 0.47 -4.47 -17.88
C LEU A 112 -0.89 -4.37 -17.19
N VAL A 113 -0.91 -3.87 -15.95
CA VAL A 113 -2.16 -3.64 -15.22
C VAL A 113 -3.02 -2.60 -15.93
N ASN A 114 -2.43 -1.49 -16.38
CA ASN A 114 -3.16 -0.46 -17.12
C ASN A 114 -3.69 -1.00 -18.45
N GLN A 115 -2.90 -1.78 -19.18
CA GLN A 115 -3.34 -2.42 -20.43
C GLN A 115 -4.49 -3.39 -20.17
N ALA A 116 -4.40 -4.19 -19.12
CA ALA A 116 -5.46 -5.12 -18.75
C ALA A 116 -6.74 -4.36 -18.37
N MET A 117 -6.64 -3.25 -17.66
CA MET A 117 -7.78 -2.40 -17.34
C MET A 117 -8.40 -1.75 -18.57
N GLU A 118 -7.58 -1.28 -19.51
CA GLU A 118 -8.08 -0.72 -20.77
C GLU A 118 -8.79 -1.75 -21.65
N ALA A 119 -8.35 -3.00 -21.60
CA ALA A 119 -8.96 -4.11 -22.33
C ALA A 119 -10.29 -4.56 -21.72
N LEU A 120 -10.58 -4.19 -20.47
CA LEU A 120 -11.85 -4.50 -19.82
C LEU A 120 -13.00 -3.67 -20.40
N PRO A 121 -14.22 -4.23 -20.50
CA PRO A 121 -15.40 -3.43 -20.81
C PRO A 121 -15.55 -2.26 -19.84
N PRO A 122 -16.08 -1.10 -20.28
CA PRO A 122 -16.18 0.10 -19.43
C PRO A 122 -16.87 -0.14 -18.09
N THR A 123 -17.86 -1.02 -18.06
CA THR A 123 -18.60 -1.37 -16.84
C THR A 123 -17.69 -2.02 -15.79
N TYR A 124 -16.87 -2.97 -16.20
CA TYR A 124 -15.93 -3.66 -15.30
C TYR A 124 -14.84 -2.73 -14.83
N ARG A 125 -14.33 -1.88 -15.72
CA ARG A 125 -13.33 -0.86 -15.36
C ARG A 125 -13.87 0.08 -14.29
N GLN A 126 -15.10 0.54 -14.46
CA GLN A 126 -15.78 1.41 -13.50
C GLN A 126 -15.93 0.73 -12.13
N VAL A 127 -16.34 -0.54 -12.11
CA VAL A 127 -16.49 -1.32 -10.87
C VAL A 127 -15.15 -1.44 -10.14
N ILE A 128 -14.08 -1.77 -10.85
CA ILE A 128 -12.74 -1.89 -10.26
C ILE A 128 -12.26 -0.53 -9.73
N THR A 129 -12.44 0.54 -10.48
CA THR A 129 -12.06 1.88 -10.08
C THR A 129 -12.83 2.31 -8.83
N MET A 130 -14.14 2.07 -8.80
CA MET A 130 -14.96 2.37 -7.64
C MET A 130 -14.58 1.52 -6.43
N SER A 131 -14.24 0.26 -6.63
CA SER A 131 -13.76 -0.62 -5.56
C SER A 131 -12.45 -0.10 -4.98
N MET A 132 -11.54 0.38 -5.82
CA MET A 132 -10.28 0.99 -5.38
C MET A 132 -10.51 2.31 -4.64
N GLU A 133 -11.56 3.03 -4.96
CA GLU A 133 -11.99 4.26 -4.28
C GLU A 133 -12.76 4.00 -2.98
N GLY A 134 -12.97 2.74 -2.61
CA GLY A 134 -13.61 2.36 -1.36
C GLY A 134 -15.11 2.12 -1.43
N TYR A 135 -15.71 2.17 -2.61
CA TYR A 135 -17.11 1.80 -2.78
C TYR A 135 -17.27 0.28 -2.69
N ARG A 136 -18.23 -0.17 -1.90
CA ARG A 136 -18.56 -1.59 -1.82
C ARG A 136 -19.57 -1.96 -2.90
N VAL A 137 -19.36 -3.10 -3.53
CA VAL A 137 -20.37 -3.68 -4.40
C VAL A 137 -21.50 -4.21 -3.51
N LYS A 138 -22.70 -3.67 -3.69
CA LYS A 138 -23.89 -4.23 -3.07
C LYS A 138 -24.31 -5.46 -3.87
N GLU A 139 -24.24 -6.59 -3.24
CA GLU A 139 -24.88 -7.79 -3.77
C GLU A 139 -26.39 -7.65 -3.79
#